data_94bedc4eae9129659a3e125076f02a8e
#
_entry.id   94bedc4eae9129659a3e125076f02a8e
#
_cell.length_a   1.000
_cell.length_b   1.000
_cell.length_c   1.000
_cell.angle_alpha   90.00
_cell.angle_beta   90.00
_cell.angle_gamma   90.00
#
_symmetry.space_group_name_H-M   'P 1'
#
loop_
_entity.id
_entity.type
_entity.pdbx_description
1 polymer ?
#
loop_
_entity_poly.entity_id
_entity_poly.type
_entity_poly.pdbx_seq_one_letter_code
_entity_poly.pdbx_strand_id
1 'polypeptide(L)'
;MNVEHLWVAVIAGGQGTRLFPISHPDCPKQFCQLDDKNTFIQKTIENFKAIGVKPTQVIITVTSLGQKALAMEQCLPRGILSQNIIQLDPKLGYPVNMIRAAEFVRDIDPDGIVINTPSDQYISGEGFADTIETAVTGASQGDAVIVGVKIGDIVTAMGCGHAIYDKEDGFYHTVNSFVEKPERHIADAIMRSGNSACNTGINVWPAKLICEKFHPHEAYAGISTDTFMAKIGNLKIAVGTFRWYDCGTLDSLYAISAKTPNHKNASLGGGIIERSDCRRSLFYASEGMELRASGCEDDAVAFTVIGERPIIVIAKRAESQKIKLLAEDYLKHQDILTEDFSMGARNNIVLHSNISKELAAGFVGVKNYVVYVERRADGGLVAIVSQPIDHTV
;
A
#
# COMPACT_ATOMS: atom_id res chain seq x y z
N MET A 1 -12.46 24.90 4.24
CA MET A 1 -12.79 23.80 5.18
C MET A 1 -12.44 24.20 6.62
N ASN A 2 -13.36 24.04 7.59
CA ASN A 2 -13.04 24.17 9.01
C ASN A 2 -12.38 22.85 9.49
N VAL A 3 -11.19 22.94 10.09
CA VAL A 3 -10.41 21.78 10.54
C VAL A 3 -10.38 21.64 12.08
N GLU A 4 -11.13 22.45 12.80
CA GLU A 4 -11.11 22.48 14.28
C GLU A 4 -11.51 21.13 14.87
N HIS A 5 -12.59 20.55 14.37
CA HIS A 5 -13.13 19.25 14.79
C HIS A 5 -12.82 18.13 13.78
N LEU A 6 -11.80 18.31 12.93
CA LEU A 6 -11.45 17.33 11.91
C LEU A 6 -10.27 16.45 12.35
N TRP A 7 -10.51 15.15 12.42
CA TRP A 7 -9.55 14.14 12.82
C TRP A 7 -9.24 13.20 11.67
N VAL A 8 -8.00 12.73 11.56
CA VAL A 8 -7.61 11.74 10.56
C VAL A 8 -7.13 10.47 11.25
N ALA A 9 -7.80 9.36 10.98
CA ALA A 9 -7.43 8.04 11.43
C ALA A 9 -6.72 7.27 10.30
N VAL A 10 -5.41 7.13 10.41
CA VAL A 10 -4.57 6.38 9.47
C VAL A 10 -4.54 4.93 9.90
N ILE A 11 -5.16 4.04 9.11
CA ILE A 11 -5.25 2.61 9.41
C ILE A 11 -4.00 1.91 8.88
N ALA A 12 -3.10 1.48 9.77
CA ALA A 12 -1.76 1.00 9.45
C ALA A 12 -1.48 -0.43 9.95
N GLY A 13 -2.50 -1.30 10.00
CA GLY A 13 -2.40 -2.67 10.51
C GLY A 13 -2.04 -3.74 9.48
N GLY A 14 -2.00 -3.44 8.20
CA GLY A 14 -1.72 -4.39 7.12
C GLY A 14 -0.27 -4.89 7.11
N GLN A 15 -0.02 -6.07 6.51
CA GLN A 15 1.33 -6.62 6.34
C GLN A 15 1.94 -6.38 4.96
N GLY A 16 1.12 -6.19 3.92
CA GLY A 16 1.56 -5.82 2.58
C GLY A 16 2.35 -6.88 1.81
N THR A 17 2.11 -8.17 2.05
CA THR A 17 2.88 -9.32 1.53
C THR A 17 3.05 -9.36 0.00
N ARG A 18 2.20 -8.68 -0.76
CA ARG A 18 2.30 -8.61 -2.24
C ARG A 18 3.46 -7.77 -2.76
N LEU A 19 4.10 -6.97 -1.91
CA LEU A 19 5.30 -6.18 -2.25
C LEU A 19 6.60 -6.84 -1.81
N PHE A 20 6.56 -8.12 -1.40
CA PHE A 20 7.79 -8.84 -1.04
C PHE A 20 8.85 -8.76 -2.16
N PRO A 21 10.12 -8.53 -1.87
CA PRO A 21 10.75 -8.41 -0.56
C PRO A 21 10.81 -6.98 -0.02
N ILE A 22 10.24 -5.99 -0.72
CA ILE A 22 10.20 -4.59 -0.26
C ILE A 22 9.48 -4.50 1.09
N SER A 23 8.30 -5.14 1.19
CA SER A 23 7.59 -5.28 2.45
C SER A 23 7.76 -6.68 3.01
N HIS A 24 8.06 -6.77 4.30
CA HIS A 24 8.27 -8.00 5.06
C HIS A 24 7.83 -7.78 6.52
N PRO A 25 7.80 -8.81 7.40
CA PRO A 25 7.28 -8.65 8.77
C PRO A 25 7.93 -7.53 9.58
N ASP A 26 9.24 -7.30 9.41
CA ASP A 26 9.97 -6.24 10.12
C ASP A 26 9.80 -4.86 9.47
N CYS A 27 9.34 -4.79 8.23
CA CYS A 27 9.03 -3.56 7.51
C CYS A 27 7.73 -3.73 6.70
N PRO A 28 6.55 -3.71 7.33
CA PRO A 28 5.27 -3.74 6.62
C PRO A 28 5.12 -2.59 5.64
N LYS A 29 4.35 -2.78 4.57
CA LYS A 29 4.22 -1.88 3.41
C LYS A 29 4.12 -0.40 3.78
N GLN A 30 3.28 -0.06 4.75
CA GLN A 30 3.04 1.33 5.15
C GLN A 30 4.29 2.04 5.70
N PHE A 31 5.26 1.29 6.19
CA PHE A 31 6.53 1.79 6.71
C PHE A 31 7.67 1.72 5.70
N CYS A 32 7.44 1.12 4.52
CA CYS A 32 8.41 1.08 3.44
C CYS A 32 8.54 2.45 2.77
N GLN A 33 9.72 2.74 2.25
CA GLN A 33 10.01 3.96 1.52
C GLN A 33 9.24 4.00 0.20
N LEU A 34 8.49 5.07 -0.03
CA LEU A 34 7.71 5.30 -1.24
C LEU A 34 8.47 6.18 -2.24
N ASP A 35 9.14 7.19 -1.75
CA ASP A 35 9.95 8.14 -2.54
C ASP A 35 11.23 8.49 -1.76
N ASP A 36 12.08 9.37 -2.30
CA ASP A 36 13.37 9.74 -1.69
C ASP A 36 13.24 10.37 -0.30
N LYS A 37 12.04 10.74 0.14
CA LYS A 37 11.80 11.52 1.36
C LYS A 37 10.85 10.88 2.34
N ASN A 38 9.93 10.03 1.88
CA ASN A 38 8.79 9.59 2.66
C ASN A 38 8.54 8.10 2.54
N THR A 39 8.15 7.48 3.64
CA THR A 39 7.45 6.20 3.64
C THR A 39 5.97 6.41 3.27
N PHE A 40 5.24 5.34 3.00
CA PHE A 40 3.82 5.42 2.65
C PHE A 40 3.00 6.13 3.72
N ILE A 41 3.17 5.74 5.00
CA ILE A 41 2.44 6.37 6.11
C ILE A 41 2.79 7.85 6.25
N GLN A 42 4.05 8.22 6.07
CA GLN A 42 4.49 9.61 6.12
C GLN A 42 3.87 10.42 4.99
N LYS A 43 3.81 9.87 3.78
CA LYS A 43 3.16 10.53 2.65
C LYS A 43 1.67 10.72 2.87
N THR A 44 1.01 9.72 3.45
CA THR A 44 -0.41 9.82 3.84
C THR A 44 -0.62 10.97 4.82
N ILE A 45 0.19 11.06 5.87
CA ILE A 45 0.12 12.16 6.85
C ILE A 45 0.33 13.52 6.17
N GLU A 46 1.34 13.65 5.30
CA GLU A 46 1.62 14.92 4.59
C GLU A 46 0.46 15.36 3.67
N ASN A 47 -0.26 14.43 3.04
CA ASN A 47 -1.42 14.76 2.23
C ASN A 47 -2.51 15.46 3.06
N PHE A 48 -2.77 15.00 4.30
CA PHE A 48 -3.76 15.62 5.18
C PHE A 48 -3.24 16.89 5.86
N LYS A 49 -1.96 16.98 6.18
CA LYS A 49 -1.33 18.23 6.63
C LYS A 49 -1.45 19.33 5.57
N ALA A 50 -1.27 18.99 4.30
CA ALA A 50 -1.39 19.93 3.18
C ALA A 50 -2.79 20.57 3.06
N ILE A 51 -3.83 19.91 3.57
CA ILE A 51 -5.20 20.45 3.62
C ILE A 51 -5.56 21.08 4.98
N GLY A 52 -4.58 21.25 5.87
CA GLY A 52 -4.72 22.00 7.11
C GLY A 52 -4.94 21.16 8.38
N VAL A 53 -4.98 19.83 8.30
CA VAL A 53 -5.10 18.96 9.50
C VAL A 53 -3.82 19.08 10.33
N LYS A 54 -3.96 19.33 11.64
CA LYS A 54 -2.81 19.41 12.54
C LYS A 54 -2.29 18.00 12.87
N PRO A 55 -0.97 17.82 13.02
CA PRO A 55 -0.42 16.53 13.43
C PRO A 55 -1.02 15.97 14.72
N THR A 56 -1.42 16.84 15.65
CA THR A 56 -2.08 16.47 16.91
C THR A 56 -3.50 15.91 16.72
N GLN A 57 -4.10 16.08 15.54
CA GLN A 57 -5.42 15.57 15.16
C GLN A 57 -5.30 14.30 14.28
N VAL A 58 -4.10 13.72 14.16
CA VAL A 58 -3.88 12.45 13.44
C VAL A 58 -3.78 11.31 14.45
N ILE A 59 -4.54 10.25 14.20
CA ILE A 59 -4.54 8.99 14.92
C ILE A 59 -3.94 7.92 14.01
N ILE A 60 -3.15 7.03 14.55
CA ILE A 60 -2.60 5.89 13.82
C ILE A 60 -3.03 4.61 14.51
N THR A 61 -3.70 3.71 13.79
CA THR A 61 -4.03 2.38 14.33
C THR A 61 -3.10 1.33 13.74
N VAL A 62 -2.52 0.51 14.60
CA VAL A 62 -1.60 -0.59 14.27
C VAL A 62 -2.06 -1.88 14.94
N THR A 63 -1.55 -3.04 14.50
CA THR A 63 -2.00 -4.35 14.98
C THR A 63 -0.93 -5.17 15.69
N SER A 64 0.32 -4.64 15.80
CA SER A 64 1.40 -5.30 16.54
C SER A 64 2.31 -4.29 17.22
N LEU A 65 3.10 -4.77 18.20
CA LEU A 65 4.12 -3.97 18.89
C LEU A 65 5.22 -3.49 17.92
N GLY A 66 5.64 -4.33 16.97
CA GLY A 66 6.62 -3.94 15.95
C GLY A 66 6.10 -2.79 15.07
N GLN A 67 4.86 -2.87 14.59
CA GLN A 67 4.23 -1.79 13.85
C GLN A 67 4.08 -0.51 14.69
N LYS A 68 3.78 -0.65 16.00
CA LYS A 68 3.72 0.49 16.90
C LYS A 68 5.06 1.17 17.05
N ALA A 69 6.14 0.41 17.20
CA ALA A 69 7.50 0.94 17.28
C ALA A 69 7.88 1.71 16.01
N LEU A 70 7.63 1.14 14.82
CA LEU A 70 7.85 1.80 13.52
C LEU A 70 7.01 3.06 13.36
N ALA A 71 5.73 3.03 13.78
CA ALA A 71 4.87 4.21 13.73
C ALA A 71 5.39 5.32 14.66
N MET A 72 5.86 4.98 15.85
CA MET A 72 6.50 5.94 16.77
C MET A 72 7.77 6.53 16.14
N GLU A 73 8.66 5.69 15.63
CA GLU A 73 9.91 6.13 15.00
C GLU A 73 9.66 7.09 13.83
N GLN A 74 8.73 6.75 12.93
CA GLN A 74 8.51 7.50 11.69
C GLN A 74 7.57 8.69 11.84
N CYS A 75 6.67 8.69 12.82
CA CYS A 75 5.59 9.68 12.90
C CYS A 75 5.73 10.68 14.07
N LEU A 76 6.37 10.31 15.19
CA LEU A 76 6.62 11.29 16.27
C LEU A 76 7.44 12.50 15.81
N PRO A 77 8.52 12.34 14.99
CA PRO A 77 9.25 13.49 14.47
C PRO A 77 8.42 14.44 13.57
N ARG A 78 7.25 13.98 13.11
CA ARG A 78 6.30 14.76 12.32
C ARG A 78 5.21 15.46 13.15
N GLY A 79 5.30 15.35 14.49
CA GLY A 79 4.41 16.00 15.43
C GLY A 79 3.17 15.19 15.82
N ILE A 80 3.10 13.92 15.44
CA ILE A 80 2.04 13.01 15.91
C ILE A 80 2.26 12.75 17.40
N LEU A 81 1.17 12.75 18.19
CA LEU A 81 1.25 12.47 19.63
C LEU A 81 1.36 10.95 19.87
N SER A 82 2.19 10.55 20.83
CA SER A 82 2.38 9.12 21.16
C SER A 82 1.08 8.43 21.60
N GLN A 83 0.21 9.14 22.31
CA GLN A 83 -1.10 8.62 22.72
C GLN A 83 -2.07 8.40 21.55
N ASN A 84 -1.85 9.04 20.42
CA ASN A 84 -2.63 8.88 19.20
C ASN A 84 -2.19 7.64 18.38
N ILE A 85 -1.14 6.93 18.80
CA ILE A 85 -0.70 5.67 18.15
C ILE A 85 -1.29 4.49 18.95
N ILE A 86 -2.40 3.95 18.43
CA ILE A 86 -3.25 2.97 19.11
C ILE A 86 -2.95 1.58 18.55
N GLN A 87 -2.57 0.65 19.45
CA GLN A 87 -2.46 -0.76 19.07
C GLN A 87 -3.77 -1.48 19.31
N LEU A 88 -4.25 -2.20 18.32
CA LEU A 88 -5.48 -2.99 18.33
C LEU A 88 -5.18 -4.47 18.06
N ASP A 89 -6.06 -5.35 18.51
CA ASP A 89 -5.95 -6.78 18.22
C ASP A 89 -6.18 -7.02 16.70
N PRO A 90 -5.27 -7.69 15.99
CA PRO A 90 -5.42 -7.98 14.56
C PRO A 90 -6.67 -8.80 14.23
N LYS A 91 -7.21 -9.56 15.17
CA LYS A 91 -8.43 -10.36 15.00
C LYS A 91 -9.69 -9.52 14.87
N LEU A 92 -9.67 -8.28 15.30
CA LEU A 92 -10.83 -7.38 15.21
C LEU A 92 -11.16 -6.98 13.77
N GLY A 93 -10.15 -6.92 12.89
CA GLY A 93 -10.32 -6.60 11.48
C GLY A 93 -10.40 -5.10 11.17
N TYR A 94 -10.37 -4.76 9.89
CA TYR A 94 -10.32 -3.39 9.40
C TYR A 94 -11.51 -2.51 9.84
N PRO A 95 -12.80 -2.97 9.76
CA PRO A 95 -13.92 -2.13 10.19
C PRO A 95 -13.88 -1.75 11.67
N VAL A 96 -13.46 -2.67 12.54
CA VAL A 96 -13.36 -2.36 13.97
C VAL A 96 -12.26 -1.33 14.26
N ASN A 97 -11.18 -1.32 13.46
CA ASN A 97 -10.17 -0.27 13.58
C ASN A 97 -10.76 1.13 13.33
N MET A 98 -11.69 1.25 12.38
CA MET A 98 -12.40 2.50 12.10
C MET A 98 -13.34 2.89 13.24
N ILE A 99 -14.06 1.92 13.82
CA ILE A 99 -14.94 2.14 14.97
C ILE A 99 -14.11 2.61 16.17
N ARG A 100 -13.00 1.96 16.46
CA ARG A 100 -12.10 2.33 17.57
C ARG A 100 -11.51 3.73 17.44
N ALA A 101 -11.17 4.13 16.20
CA ALA A 101 -10.74 5.49 15.94
C ALA A 101 -11.88 6.50 16.19
N ALA A 102 -13.11 6.18 15.80
CA ALA A 102 -14.26 7.02 16.08
C ALA A 102 -14.56 7.13 17.58
N GLU A 103 -14.47 6.03 18.34
CA GLU A 103 -14.62 6.04 19.82
C GLU A 103 -13.56 6.93 20.47
N PHE A 104 -12.29 6.79 20.07
CA PHE A 104 -11.21 7.64 20.57
C PHE A 104 -11.49 9.12 20.32
N VAL A 105 -11.94 9.49 19.12
CA VAL A 105 -12.26 10.89 18.78
C VAL A 105 -13.45 11.38 19.60
N ARG A 106 -14.57 10.64 19.66
CA ARG A 106 -15.75 11.02 20.42
C ARG A 106 -15.42 11.35 21.88
N ASP A 107 -14.51 10.58 22.49
CA ASP A 107 -14.17 10.74 23.91
C ASP A 107 -13.36 12.02 24.18
N ILE A 108 -12.67 12.58 23.20
CA ILE A 108 -11.87 13.81 23.33
C ILE A 108 -12.47 15.01 22.59
N ASP A 109 -13.31 14.77 21.59
CA ASP A 109 -13.98 15.77 20.77
C ASP A 109 -15.36 15.23 20.34
N PRO A 110 -16.41 15.48 21.14
CA PRO A 110 -17.75 14.98 20.86
C PRO A 110 -18.36 15.41 19.53
N ASP A 111 -17.91 16.53 18.98
CA ASP A 111 -18.33 17.06 17.68
C ASP A 111 -17.37 16.64 16.55
N GLY A 112 -16.43 15.74 16.86
CA GLY A 112 -15.38 15.31 15.97
C GLY A 112 -15.87 14.59 14.72
N ILE A 113 -15.34 14.99 13.57
CA ILE A 113 -15.47 14.31 12.27
C ILE A 113 -14.20 13.51 12.01
N VAL A 114 -14.35 12.23 11.71
CA VAL A 114 -13.22 11.33 11.46
C VAL A 114 -13.10 11.03 9.99
N ILE A 115 -11.93 11.28 9.43
CA ILE A 115 -11.49 10.76 8.13
C ILE A 115 -10.71 9.48 8.39
N ASN A 116 -11.26 8.33 8.10
CA ASN A 116 -10.50 7.07 8.08
C ASN A 116 -9.82 6.93 6.72
N THR A 117 -8.54 6.63 6.72
CA THR A 117 -7.76 6.46 5.49
C THR A 117 -6.80 5.27 5.61
N PRO A 118 -6.66 4.45 4.57
CA PRO A 118 -5.54 3.52 4.48
C PRO A 118 -4.20 4.26 4.52
N SER A 119 -3.19 3.63 5.11
CA SER A 119 -1.85 4.20 5.32
C SER A 119 -0.89 4.01 4.14
N ASP A 120 -1.32 3.33 3.08
CA ASP A 120 -0.44 2.71 2.10
C ASP A 120 -0.89 2.96 0.64
N GLN A 121 -1.56 4.09 0.42
CA GLN A 121 -2.02 4.55 -0.89
C GLN A 121 -1.14 5.66 -1.45
N TYR A 122 -1.15 5.79 -2.77
CA TYR A 122 -0.56 6.94 -3.44
C TYR A 122 -1.64 7.85 -3.99
N ILE A 123 -1.59 9.12 -3.56
CA ILE A 123 -2.52 10.18 -3.98
C ILE A 123 -1.69 11.31 -4.57
N SER A 124 -2.09 11.80 -5.75
CA SER A 124 -1.42 12.91 -6.42
C SER A 124 -2.36 13.65 -7.36
N GLY A 125 -1.92 14.84 -7.78
CA GLY A 125 -2.70 15.72 -8.67
C GLY A 125 -3.68 16.61 -7.91
N GLU A 126 -4.44 17.37 -8.69
CA GLU A 126 -5.42 18.33 -8.18
C GLU A 126 -6.74 17.65 -7.78
N GLY A 127 -7.55 18.32 -6.97
CA GLY A 127 -8.90 17.89 -6.59
C GLY A 127 -8.98 17.06 -5.33
N PHE A 128 -7.87 16.64 -4.71
CA PHE A 128 -7.91 15.90 -3.44
C PHE A 128 -8.50 16.74 -2.31
N ALA A 129 -8.00 17.98 -2.13
CA ALA A 129 -8.47 18.89 -1.10
C ALA A 129 -9.97 19.19 -1.24
N ASP A 130 -10.42 19.50 -2.46
CA ASP A 130 -11.83 19.83 -2.75
C ASP A 130 -12.75 18.62 -2.49
N THR A 131 -12.28 17.41 -2.83
CA THR A 131 -13.04 16.18 -2.59
C THR A 131 -13.17 15.91 -1.09
N ILE A 132 -12.09 16.08 -0.32
CA ILE A 132 -12.13 15.93 1.14
C ILE A 132 -13.05 17.00 1.75
N GLU A 133 -12.98 18.26 1.31
CA GLU A 133 -13.87 19.32 1.77
C GLU A 133 -15.34 19.00 1.50
N THR A 134 -15.64 18.45 0.32
CA THR A 134 -16.98 17.96 -0.04
C THR A 134 -17.44 16.85 0.93
N ALA A 135 -16.60 15.86 1.19
CA ALA A 135 -16.92 14.76 2.09
C ALA A 135 -17.10 15.24 3.55
N VAL A 136 -16.26 16.16 4.01
CA VAL A 136 -16.38 16.78 5.35
C VAL A 136 -17.66 17.61 5.46
N THR A 137 -18.07 18.30 4.39
CA THR A 137 -19.33 19.04 4.36
C THR A 137 -20.52 18.11 4.55
N GLY A 138 -20.57 16.96 3.87
CA GLY A 138 -21.61 15.96 4.07
C GLY A 138 -21.59 15.39 5.50
N ALA A 139 -20.42 15.07 6.03
CA ALA A 139 -20.28 14.59 7.39
C ALA A 139 -20.73 15.61 8.44
N SER A 140 -20.50 16.91 8.20
CA SER A 140 -20.99 17.98 9.09
C SER A 140 -22.53 18.08 9.11
N GLN A 141 -23.21 17.54 8.09
CA GLN A 141 -24.66 17.42 8.01
C GLN A 141 -25.19 16.12 8.62
N GLY A 142 -24.30 15.26 9.14
CA GLY A 142 -24.64 14.00 9.77
C GLY A 142 -24.55 12.78 8.85
N ASP A 143 -24.10 12.94 7.61
CA ASP A 143 -23.94 11.83 6.67
C ASP A 143 -22.66 11.03 6.90
N ALA A 144 -22.67 9.75 6.47
CA ALA A 144 -21.45 8.98 6.26
C ALA A 144 -21.07 9.08 4.77
N VAL A 145 -19.87 9.59 4.47
CA VAL A 145 -19.45 9.88 3.10
C VAL A 145 -18.17 9.07 2.80
N ILE A 146 -18.20 8.27 1.75
CA ILE A 146 -16.98 7.63 1.20
C ILE A 146 -16.39 8.50 0.09
N VAL A 147 -15.08 8.38 -0.12
CA VAL A 147 -14.38 9.05 -1.21
C VAL A 147 -14.12 8.06 -2.33
N GLY A 148 -14.58 8.37 -3.51
CA GLY A 148 -14.39 7.56 -4.72
C GLY A 148 -13.65 8.29 -5.82
N VAL A 149 -13.06 7.54 -6.75
CA VAL A 149 -12.41 8.06 -7.96
C VAL A 149 -12.87 7.29 -9.20
N LYS A 150 -12.87 7.95 -10.33
CA LYS A 150 -13.11 7.28 -11.63
C LYS A 150 -11.84 6.54 -12.05
N ILE A 151 -11.97 5.26 -12.36
CA ILE A 151 -10.87 4.43 -12.85
C ILE A 151 -11.02 4.21 -14.35
N GLY A 152 -9.94 4.41 -15.11
CA GLY A 152 -9.93 4.26 -16.57
C GLY A 152 -9.45 2.91 -17.07
N ASP A 153 -8.85 2.08 -16.21
CA ASP A 153 -8.35 0.76 -16.59
C ASP A 153 -9.09 -0.37 -15.86
N ILE A 154 -9.36 -1.44 -16.60
CA ILE A 154 -10.15 -2.58 -16.13
C ILE A 154 -9.44 -3.40 -15.04
N VAL A 155 -8.11 -3.45 -15.05
CA VAL A 155 -7.35 -4.26 -14.08
C VAL A 155 -7.45 -3.64 -12.69
N THR A 156 -7.26 -2.33 -12.59
CA THR A 156 -7.48 -1.58 -11.35
C THR A 156 -8.94 -1.68 -10.90
N ALA A 157 -9.88 -1.56 -11.83
CA ALA A 157 -11.32 -1.66 -11.53
C ALA A 157 -11.71 -3.03 -10.93
N MET A 158 -11.13 -4.13 -11.41
CA MET A 158 -11.33 -5.47 -10.82
C MET A 158 -10.70 -5.61 -9.43
N GLY A 159 -9.73 -4.78 -9.08
CA GLY A 159 -8.98 -4.84 -7.82
C GLY A 159 -9.61 -4.07 -6.66
N CYS A 160 -10.60 -3.22 -6.90
CA CYS A 160 -11.22 -2.35 -5.91
C CYS A 160 -12.73 -2.57 -5.75
N GLY A 161 -13.29 -2.07 -4.65
CA GLY A 161 -14.73 -2.00 -4.46
C GLY A 161 -15.32 -0.81 -5.22
N HIS A 162 -16.47 -0.97 -5.83
CA HIS A 162 -17.17 0.07 -6.56
C HIS A 162 -18.46 0.49 -5.84
N ALA A 163 -18.62 1.78 -5.62
CA ALA A 163 -19.90 2.36 -5.26
C ALA A 163 -20.66 2.73 -6.53
N ILE A 164 -21.90 2.27 -6.63
CA ILE A 164 -22.84 2.68 -7.66
C ILE A 164 -23.79 3.68 -7.01
N TYR A 165 -24.00 4.83 -7.64
CA TYR A 165 -24.69 5.96 -7.03
C TYR A 165 -25.65 6.64 -8.01
N ASP A 166 -26.66 7.31 -7.46
CA ASP A 166 -27.51 8.21 -8.23
C ASP A 166 -26.81 9.55 -8.44
N LYS A 167 -26.83 10.06 -9.66
CA LYS A 167 -26.36 11.41 -9.95
C LYS A 167 -27.38 12.41 -9.42
N GLU A 168 -27.06 13.01 -8.31
CA GLU A 168 -27.82 14.11 -7.71
C GLU A 168 -27.19 15.45 -8.10
N ASP A 169 -27.98 16.50 -8.09
CA ASP A 169 -27.48 17.87 -8.20
C ASP A 169 -26.78 18.22 -6.88
N GLY A 170 -25.45 18.29 -6.90
CA GLY A 170 -24.69 18.59 -5.70
C GLY A 170 -23.26 18.07 -5.74
N PHE A 171 -22.56 18.19 -4.61
CA PHE A 171 -21.14 17.86 -4.48
C PHE A 171 -20.91 16.40 -4.09
N TYR A 172 -21.92 15.68 -3.58
CA TYR A 172 -21.86 14.26 -3.24
C TYR A 172 -23.20 13.58 -3.54
N HIS A 173 -23.17 12.25 -3.70
CA HIS A 173 -24.28 11.47 -4.24
C HIS A 173 -24.69 10.34 -3.31
N THR A 174 -25.92 9.88 -3.38
CA THR A 174 -26.41 8.73 -2.61
C THR A 174 -25.89 7.42 -3.22
N VAL A 175 -25.26 6.56 -2.40
CA VAL A 175 -24.81 5.23 -2.82
C VAL A 175 -25.97 4.26 -2.78
N ASN A 176 -26.29 3.64 -3.92
CA ASN A 176 -27.36 2.66 -4.07
C ASN A 176 -26.86 1.23 -3.80
N SER A 177 -25.66 0.92 -4.24
CA SER A 177 -25.07 -0.40 -4.04
C SER A 177 -23.54 -0.35 -4.04
N PHE A 178 -22.94 -1.38 -3.46
CA PHE A 178 -21.50 -1.56 -3.40
C PHE A 178 -21.15 -2.94 -3.95
N VAL A 179 -20.15 -3.02 -4.84
CA VAL A 179 -19.68 -4.27 -5.45
C VAL A 179 -18.19 -4.40 -5.20
N GLU A 180 -17.80 -5.34 -4.35
CA GLU A 180 -16.41 -5.58 -3.99
C GLU A 180 -15.72 -6.47 -5.03
N LYS A 181 -14.60 -5.99 -5.58
CA LYS A 181 -13.71 -6.71 -6.51
C LYS A 181 -14.47 -7.49 -7.58
N PRO A 182 -15.21 -6.80 -8.45
CA PRO A 182 -16.08 -7.46 -9.44
C PRO A 182 -15.28 -8.29 -10.44
N GLU A 183 -15.90 -9.34 -10.97
CA GLU A 183 -15.37 -10.03 -12.14
C GLU A 183 -15.31 -9.09 -13.36
N ARG A 184 -14.44 -9.42 -14.32
CA ARG A 184 -14.14 -8.57 -15.47
C ARG A 184 -15.36 -8.03 -16.20
N HIS A 185 -16.34 -8.89 -16.50
CA HIS A 185 -17.55 -8.50 -17.23
C HIS A 185 -18.44 -7.55 -16.42
N ILE A 186 -18.50 -7.73 -15.09
CA ILE A 186 -19.22 -6.86 -14.16
C ILE A 186 -18.49 -5.51 -14.03
N ALA A 187 -17.17 -5.53 -13.85
CA ALA A 187 -16.35 -4.32 -13.78
C ALA A 187 -16.52 -3.45 -15.04
N ASP A 188 -16.50 -4.08 -16.22
CA ASP A 188 -16.71 -3.39 -17.50
C ASP A 188 -18.10 -2.76 -17.60
N ALA A 189 -19.15 -3.47 -17.20
CA ALA A 189 -20.51 -2.93 -17.15
C ALA A 189 -20.65 -1.76 -16.18
N ILE A 190 -20.07 -1.88 -14.97
CA ILE A 190 -20.05 -0.83 -13.95
C ILE A 190 -19.31 0.42 -14.47
N MET A 191 -18.15 0.27 -15.09
CA MET A 191 -17.39 1.40 -15.64
C MET A 191 -18.16 2.12 -16.75
N ARG A 192 -18.86 1.40 -17.61
CA ARG A 192 -19.67 1.98 -18.70
C ARG A 192 -20.94 2.69 -18.22
N SER A 193 -21.47 2.34 -17.04
CA SER A 193 -22.68 2.97 -16.52
C SER A 193 -22.51 4.48 -16.26
N GLY A 194 -21.27 4.91 -16.02
CA GLY A 194 -20.94 6.32 -15.79
C GLY A 194 -21.36 6.87 -14.42
N ASN A 195 -22.09 6.08 -13.62
CA ASN A 195 -22.55 6.42 -12.27
C ASN A 195 -21.93 5.51 -11.20
N SER A 196 -20.67 5.17 -11.36
CA SER A 196 -19.89 4.41 -10.40
C SER A 196 -18.54 5.07 -10.14
N ALA A 197 -17.96 4.79 -8.98
CA ALA A 197 -16.59 5.16 -8.63
C ALA A 197 -15.93 4.07 -7.79
N CYS A 198 -14.63 3.90 -7.98
CA CYS A 198 -13.83 3.01 -7.13
C CYS A 198 -13.68 3.64 -5.75
N ASN A 199 -14.04 2.91 -4.72
CA ASN A 199 -13.85 3.32 -3.34
C ASN A 199 -12.35 3.35 -3.00
N THR A 200 -11.85 4.51 -2.59
CA THR A 200 -10.45 4.70 -2.19
C THR A 200 -10.14 4.15 -0.80
N GLY A 201 -11.16 3.72 -0.04
CA GLY A 201 -11.03 3.38 1.37
C GLY A 201 -10.95 4.59 2.30
N ILE A 202 -11.01 5.82 1.76
CA ILE A 202 -11.15 7.03 2.56
C ILE A 202 -12.61 7.22 2.89
N ASN A 203 -12.93 7.29 4.18
CA ASN A 203 -14.30 7.38 4.69
C ASN A 203 -14.38 8.52 5.70
N VAL A 204 -15.41 9.36 5.58
CA VAL A 204 -15.59 10.58 6.39
C VAL A 204 -16.96 10.53 7.06
N TRP A 205 -16.99 10.63 8.38
CA TRP A 205 -18.23 10.58 9.16
C TRP A 205 -18.09 11.24 10.54
N PRO A 206 -19.21 11.68 11.13
CA PRO A 206 -19.22 12.07 12.54
C PRO A 206 -18.81 10.89 13.42
N ALA A 207 -17.90 11.09 14.36
CA ALA A 207 -17.49 10.06 15.31
C ALA A 207 -18.70 9.48 16.06
N LYS A 208 -19.60 10.36 16.50
CA LYS A 208 -20.84 10.01 17.21
C LYS A 208 -21.72 9.03 16.42
N LEU A 209 -21.92 9.27 15.12
CA LEU A 209 -22.72 8.41 14.24
C LEU A 209 -22.23 6.96 14.26
N ILE A 210 -20.91 6.77 14.11
CA ILE A 210 -20.30 5.44 14.07
C ILE A 210 -20.38 4.76 15.44
N CYS A 211 -20.10 5.49 16.52
CA CYS A 211 -20.16 4.96 17.87
C CYS A 211 -21.58 4.52 18.27
N GLU A 212 -22.60 5.30 17.93
CA GLU A 212 -23.99 4.96 18.23
C GLU A 212 -24.47 3.73 17.45
N LYS A 213 -24.02 3.61 16.20
CA LYS A 213 -24.47 2.56 15.28
C LYS A 213 -23.77 1.22 15.50
N PHE A 214 -22.51 1.24 15.94
CA PHE A 214 -21.64 0.07 16.03
C PHE A 214 -21.14 -0.21 17.46
N HIS A 215 -22.02 -0.10 18.44
CA HIS A 215 -21.72 -0.39 19.84
C HIS A 215 -22.42 -1.69 20.30
N PRO A 216 -21.73 -2.59 21.03
CA PRO A 216 -20.28 -2.59 21.30
C PRO A 216 -19.49 -3.04 20.07
N HIS A 217 -18.29 -2.48 19.89
CA HIS A 217 -17.47 -2.74 18.69
C HIS A 217 -17.03 -4.21 18.55
N GLU A 218 -16.91 -4.94 19.66
CA GLU A 218 -16.54 -6.37 19.67
C GLU A 218 -17.54 -7.24 18.90
N ALA A 219 -18.80 -6.83 18.84
CA ALA A 219 -19.86 -7.54 18.10
C ALA A 219 -19.61 -7.52 16.58
N TYR A 220 -18.68 -6.69 16.11
CA TYR A 220 -18.34 -6.51 14.70
C TYR A 220 -16.96 -7.06 14.35
N ALA A 221 -16.31 -7.82 15.24
CA ALA A 221 -15.03 -8.46 14.98
C ALA A 221 -15.11 -9.38 13.76
N GLY A 222 -14.17 -9.22 12.80
CA GLY A 222 -14.11 -10.01 11.57
C GLY A 222 -15.18 -9.71 10.53
N ILE A 223 -16.04 -8.69 10.74
CA ILE A 223 -17.01 -8.28 9.71
C ILE A 223 -16.27 -7.78 8.46
N SER A 224 -16.77 -8.11 7.27
CA SER A 224 -16.21 -7.60 6.03
C SER A 224 -16.53 -6.12 5.81
N THR A 225 -15.69 -5.42 5.03
CA THR A 225 -15.86 -3.99 4.78
C THR A 225 -17.17 -3.68 4.05
N ASP A 226 -17.55 -4.48 3.08
CA ASP A 226 -18.82 -4.34 2.36
C ASP A 226 -20.04 -4.50 3.27
N THR A 227 -20.03 -5.51 4.15
CA THR A 227 -21.08 -5.69 5.15
C THR A 227 -21.13 -4.53 6.14
N PHE A 228 -19.98 -4.01 6.56
CA PHE A 228 -19.91 -2.83 7.42
C PHE A 228 -20.51 -1.61 6.73
N MET A 229 -20.13 -1.33 5.47
CA MET A 229 -20.66 -0.21 4.69
C MET A 229 -22.17 -0.33 4.49
N ALA A 230 -22.67 -1.53 4.18
CA ALA A 230 -24.11 -1.77 4.05
C ALA A 230 -24.87 -1.50 5.35
N LYS A 231 -24.27 -1.82 6.50
CA LYS A 231 -24.86 -1.55 7.82
C LYS A 231 -24.89 -0.06 8.20
N ILE A 232 -24.01 0.78 7.65
CA ILE A 232 -24.05 2.23 7.85
C ILE A 232 -25.40 2.78 7.39
N GLY A 233 -25.93 2.29 6.25
CA GLY A 233 -27.14 2.80 5.62
C GLY A 233 -26.99 4.28 5.22
N ASN A 234 -27.79 4.74 4.29
CA ASN A 234 -27.77 6.13 3.77
C ASN A 234 -26.34 6.66 3.50
N LEU A 235 -25.52 5.79 2.88
CA LEU A 235 -24.14 6.10 2.57
C LEU A 235 -24.08 7.07 1.38
N LYS A 236 -23.24 8.08 1.48
CA LYS A 236 -22.97 9.04 0.42
C LYS A 236 -21.58 8.84 -0.17
N ILE A 237 -21.35 9.38 -1.37
CA ILE A 237 -20.04 9.38 -2.02
C ILE A 237 -19.67 10.75 -2.55
N ALA A 238 -18.45 11.21 -2.24
CA ALA A 238 -17.79 12.32 -2.90
C ALA A 238 -16.85 11.78 -3.98
N VAL A 239 -17.02 12.19 -5.24
CA VAL A 239 -16.24 11.65 -6.37
C VAL A 239 -15.13 12.63 -6.74
N GLY A 240 -13.88 12.20 -6.54
CA GLY A 240 -12.69 12.99 -6.78
C GLY A 240 -12.14 12.86 -8.21
N THR A 241 -11.37 13.88 -8.60
CA THR A 241 -10.63 13.95 -9.88
C THR A 241 -9.13 13.70 -9.72
N PHE A 242 -8.63 13.53 -8.50
CA PHE A 242 -7.22 13.25 -8.20
C PHE A 242 -6.82 11.83 -8.67
N ARG A 243 -5.51 11.62 -8.82
CA ARG A 243 -4.95 10.30 -9.12
C ARG A 243 -4.80 9.49 -7.84
N TRP A 244 -5.30 8.27 -7.89
CA TRP A 244 -5.25 7.32 -6.77
C TRP A 244 -4.74 5.95 -7.22
N TYR A 245 -3.87 5.34 -6.40
CA TYR A 245 -3.34 4.00 -6.59
C TYR A 245 -3.29 3.26 -5.24
N ASP A 246 -3.78 2.02 -5.22
CA ASP A 246 -3.68 1.11 -4.05
C ASP A 246 -2.22 0.72 -3.73
N CYS A 247 -1.30 0.83 -4.68
CA CYS A 247 0.10 0.45 -4.53
C CYS A 247 0.31 -0.98 -4.00
N GLY A 248 -0.62 -1.89 -4.32
CA GLY A 248 -0.62 -3.26 -3.81
C GLY A 248 0.33 -4.22 -4.52
N THR A 249 1.02 -3.80 -5.60
CA THR A 249 1.90 -4.66 -6.42
C THR A 249 3.13 -3.90 -6.91
N LEU A 250 4.17 -4.62 -7.34
CA LEU A 250 5.35 -3.99 -7.96
C LEU A 250 4.99 -3.26 -9.25
N ASP A 251 3.99 -3.73 -10.01
CA ASP A 251 3.52 -3.01 -11.20
C ASP A 251 2.85 -1.68 -10.86
N SER A 252 2.07 -1.63 -9.78
CA SER A 252 1.49 -0.37 -9.29
C SER A 252 2.56 0.60 -8.78
N LEU A 253 3.63 0.10 -8.14
CA LEU A 253 4.79 0.94 -7.78
C LEU A 253 5.49 1.49 -9.03
N TYR A 254 5.66 0.66 -10.05
CA TYR A 254 6.17 1.16 -11.33
C TYR A 254 5.27 2.26 -11.89
N ALA A 255 3.95 2.09 -11.87
CA ALA A 255 3.01 3.07 -12.43
C ALA A 255 3.16 4.47 -11.82
N ILE A 256 3.36 4.55 -10.50
CA ILE A 256 3.47 5.82 -9.76
C ILE A 256 4.87 6.45 -9.78
N SER A 257 5.91 5.64 -9.99
CA SER A 257 7.30 6.11 -9.93
C SER A 257 7.68 6.98 -11.12
N ALA A 258 8.62 7.90 -10.93
CA ALA A 258 9.25 8.64 -12.02
C ALA A 258 9.99 7.70 -12.96
N LYS A 259 9.92 7.96 -14.27
CA LYS A 259 10.53 7.14 -15.31
C LYS A 259 11.69 7.87 -15.98
N THR A 260 12.74 7.10 -16.33
CA THR A 260 13.80 7.64 -17.18
C THR A 260 13.23 7.98 -18.57
N PRO A 261 13.66 9.09 -19.20
CA PRO A 261 13.07 9.55 -20.47
C PRO A 261 13.13 8.52 -21.61
N ASN A 262 14.30 7.89 -21.80
CA ASN A 262 14.56 7.05 -22.97
C ASN A 262 14.01 5.62 -22.85
N HIS A 263 14.17 4.99 -21.69
CA HIS A 263 13.86 3.56 -21.50
C HIS A 263 12.68 3.31 -20.56
N LYS A 264 12.09 4.37 -20.00
CA LYS A 264 10.94 4.30 -19.06
C LYS A 264 11.17 3.35 -17.87
N ASN A 265 12.40 3.28 -17.39
CA ASN A 265 12.72 2.53 -16.18
C ASN A 265 12.38 3.38 -14.93
N ALA A 266 11.99 2.73 -13.85
CA ALA A 266 11.76 3.33 -12.55
C ALA A 266 12.76 2.78 -11.53
N SER A 267 13.15 3.60 -10.55
CA SER A 267 14.01 3.21 -9.43
C SER A 267 13.39 3.67 -8.12
N LEU A 268 13.45 2.83 -7.12
CA LEU A 268 12.95 3.05 -5.77
C LEU A 268 13.95 2.53 -4.73
N GLY A 269 13.76 2.97 -3.47
CA GLY A 269 14.64 2.61 -2.36
C GLY A 269 15.81 3.57 -2.22
N GLY A 270 16.54 3.47 -1.10
CA GLY A 270 17.69 4.32 -0.78
C GLY A 270 19.04 3.79 -1.29
N GLY A 271 19.05 2.65 -2.00
CA GLY A 271 20.26 2.01 -2.51
C GLY A 271 20.74 2.54 -3.86
N ILE A 272 21.94 2.14 -4.24
CA ILE A 272 22.52 2.48 -5.55
C ILE A 272 21.96 1.53 -6.61
N ILE A 273 21.47 2.07 -7.73
CA ILE A 273 20.92 1.29 -8.83
C ILE A 273 21.59 1.70 -10.14
N GLU A 274 22.38 0.78 -10.72
CA GLU A 274 23.02 0.89 -12.02
C GLU A 274 22.30 -0.01 -13.03
N ARG A 275 22.09 0.49 -14.25
CA ARG A 275 21.33 -0.22 -15.30
C ARG A 275 21.97 -0.08 -16.65
N SER A 276 22.05 -1.19 -17.38
CA SER A 276 22.45 -1.20 -18.80
C SER A 276 21.45 -2.03 -19.61
N ASP A 277 21.06 -1.54 -20.78
CA ASP A 277 20.15 -2.21 -21.70
C ASP A 277 18.82 -2.71 -21.06
N CYS A 278 18.28 -1.92 -20.12
CA CYS A 278 17.02 -2.22 -19.43
C CYS A 278 15.90 -1.31 -19.93
N ARG A 279 14.69 -1.86 -20.09
CA ARG A 279 13.52 -1.11 -20.59
C ARG A 279 12.27 -1.41 -19.80
N ARG A 280 11.45 -0.40 -19.54
CA ARG A 280 10.13 -0.47 -18.89
C ARG A 280 10.13 -1.29 -17.59
N SER A 281 11.23 -1.26 -16.83
CA SER A 281 11.44 -2.11 -15.67
C SER A 281 11.47 -1.28 -14.38
N LEU A 282 11.05 -1.91 -13.28
CA LEU A 282 11.17 -1.38 -11.93
C LEU A 282 12.38 -1.98 -11.23
N PHE A 283 13.17 -1.14 -10.59
CA PHE A 283 14.31 -1.54 -9.77
C PHE A 283 14.14 -0.99 -8.36
N TYR A 284 14.34 -1.83 -7.37
CA TYR A 284 14.36 -1.46 -5.96
C TYR A 284 15.65 -1.99 -5.31
N ALA A 285 16.31 -1.12 -4.56
CA ALA A 285 17.42 -1.50 -3.69
C ALA A 285 17.25 -0.78 -2.34
N SER A 286 17.31 -1.53 -1.24
CA SER A 286 17.28 -0.95 0.09
C SER A 286 18.52 -0.09 0.34
N GLU A 287 18.46 0.83 1.31
CA GLU A 287 19.58 1.67 1.72
C GLU A 287 20.81 0.80 2.06
N GLY A 288 21.99 1.24 1.64
CA GLY A 288 23.25 0.50 1.81
C GLY A 288 23.46 -0.65 0.82
N MET A 289 22.48 -0.95 -0.06
CA MET A 289 22.58 -1.97 -1.11
C MET A 289 22.95 -1.35 -2.45
N GLU A 290 23.60 -2.15 -3.31
CA GLU A 290 23.84 -1.78 -4.71
C GLU A 290 23.26 -2.86 -5.63
N LEU A 291 22.41 -2.45 -6.57
CA LEU A 291 21.84 -3.33 -7.58
C LEU A 291 22.36 -2.91 -8.97
N ARG A 292 23.02 -3.84 -9.65
CA ARG A 292 23.43 -3.69 -11.05
C ARG A 292 22.58 -4.62 -11.90
N ALA A 293 21.85 -4.08 -12.86
CA ALA A 293 20.94 -4.84 -13.71
C ALA A 293 21.23 -4.62 -15.19
N SER A 294 21.12 -5.67 -15.99
CA SER A 294 21.34 -5.64 -17.44
C SER A 294 20.30 -6.50 -18.17
N GLY A 295 19.83 -6.02 -19.32
CA GLY A 295 18.92 -6.76 -20.21
C GLY A 295 17.49 -6.95 -19.69
N CYS A 296 17.05 -6.21 -18.66
CA CYS A 296 15.71 -6.35 -18.09
C CYS A 296 14.66 -5.64 -18.98
N GLU A 297 13.56 -6.32 -19.30
CA GLU A 297 12.45 -5.74 -20.05
C GLU A 297 11.10 -6.17 -19.47
N ASP A 298 10.29 -5.16 -19.09
CA ASP A 298 9.01 -5.34 -18.39
C ASP A 298 9.12 -6.12 -17.07
N ASP A 299 10.27 -6.01 -16.39
CA ASP A 299 10.57 -6.73 -15.17
C ASP A 299 10.47 -5.83 -13.93
N ALA A 300 10.28 -6.45 -12.78
CA ALA A 300 10.52 -5.87 -11.46
C ALA A 300 11.66 -6.64 -10.80
N VAL A 301 12.70 -5.93 -10.38
CA VAL A 301 13.86 -6.47 -9.67
C VAL A 301 13.95 -5.75 -8.34
N ALA A 302 13.80 -6.50 -7.25
CA ALA A 302 13.87 -5.95 -5.90
C ALA A 302 14.95 -6.66 -5.10
N PHE A 303 15.84 -5.86 -4.51
CA PHE A 303 16.96 -6.32 -3.67
C PHE A 303 16.88 -5.68 -2.28
N THR A 304 16.79 -6.50 -1.25
CA THR A 304 16.75 -6.07 0.15
C THR A 304 17.48 -7.06 1.05
N VAL A 305 17.61 -6.74 2.35
CA VAL A 305 18.05 -7.64 3.40
C VAL A 305 16.92 -7.78 4.42
N ILE A 306 16.58 -9.02 4.76
CA ILE A 306 15.62 -9.34 5.82
C ILE A 306 16.37 -10.07 6.93
N GLY A 307 16.47 -9.44 8.10
CA GLY A 307 17.43 -9.87 9.13
C GLY A 307 18.86 -9.75 8.61
N GLU A 308 19.58 -10.85 8.50
CA GLU A 308 20.96 -10.91 7.97
C GLU A 308 21.02 -11.44 6.53
N ARG A 309 19.89 -11.74 5.90
CA ARG A 309 19.81 -12.44 4.61
C ARG A 309 19.50 -11.49 3.46
N PRO A 310 20.37 -11.40 2.44
CA PRO A 310 20.04 -10.72 1.21
C PRO A 310 18.97 -11.49 0.43
N ILE A 311 17.97 -10.78 -0.06
CA ILE A 311 16.87 -11.34 -0.84
C ILE A 311 16.72 -10.56 -2.14
N ILE A 312 16.69 -11.28 -3.26
CA ILE A 312 16.41 -10.71 -4.58
C ILE A 312 15.18 -11.38 -5.14
N VAL A 313 14.23 -10.58 -5.56
CA VAL A 313 13.07 -11.04 -6.33
C VAL A 313 13.11 -10.44 -7.72
N ILE A 314 12.96 -11.29 -8.74
CA ILE A 314 12.84 -10.91 -10.14
C ILE A 314 11.52 -11.47 -10.64
N ALA A 315 10.64 -10.63 -11.15
CA ALA A 315 9.35 -11.04 -11.69
C ALA A 315 8.97 -10.18 -12.90
N LYS A 316 8.19 -10.74 -13.83
CA LYS A 316 7.51 -9.90 -14.81
C LYS A 316 6.51 -8.99 -14.08
N ARG A 317 6.50 -7.70 -14.41
CA ARG A 317 5.60 -6.72 -13.74
C ARG A 317 4.14 -7.15 -13.81
N ALA A 318 3.70 -7.68 -14.96
CA ALA A 318 2.35 -8.20 -15.16
C ALA A 318 1.98 -9.39 -14.26
N GLU A 319 2.98 -10.09 -13.69
CA GLU A 319 2.79 -11.25 -12.82
C GLU A 319 3.04 -10.94 -11.33
N SER A 320 3.27 -9.67 -10.98
CA SER A 320 3.65 -9.26 -9.61
C SER A 320 2.64 -9.64 -8.53
N GLN A 321 1.38 -9.93 -8.87
CA GLN A 321 0.39 -10.49 -7.92
C GLN A 321 0.80 -11.87 -7.37
N LYS A 322 1.57 -12.67 -8.12
CA LYS A 322 2.03 -14.00 -7.70
C LYS A 322 3.10 -13.94 -6.61
N ILE A 323 3.72 -12.79 -6.39
CA ILE A 323 4.75 -12.57 -5.36
C ILE A 323 4.21 -12.86 -3.96
N LYS A 324 2.91 -12.68 -3.72
CA LYS A 324 2.30 -13.04 -2.44
C LYS A 324 2.55 -14.50 -2.05
N LEU A 325 2.47 -15.44 -3.00
CA LEU A 325 2.71 -16.86 -2.75
C LEU A 325 4.16 -17.13 -2.29
N LEU A 326 5.09 -16.34 -2.79
CA LEU A 326 6.50 -16.43 -2.44
C LEU A 326 6.77 -15.89 -1.05
N ALA A 327 6.14 -14.75 -0.71
CA ALA A 327 6.19 -14.22 0.64
C ALA A 327 5.63 -15.21 1.67
N GLU A 328 4.49 -15.84 1.36
CA GLU A 328 3.88 -16.84 2.22
C GLU A 328 4.76 -18.08 2.40
N ASP A 329 5.43 -18.53 1.34
CA ASP A 329 6.36 -19.66 1.39
C ASP A 329 7.62 -19.31 2.18
N TYR A 330 8.22 -18.15 1.92
CA TYR A 330 9.36 -17.64 2.69
C TYR A 330 9.04 -17.57 4.20
N LEU A 331 7.88 -17.03 4.56
CA LEU A 331 7.47 -16.89 5.97
C LEU A 331 7.25 -18.24 6.67
N LYS A 332 6.81 -19.27 5.94
CA LYS A 332 6.62 -20.64 6.49
C LYS A 332 7.93 -21.36 6.76
N HIS A 333 8.99 -21.00 6.05
CA HIS A 333 10.25 -21.76 6.05
C HIS A 333 11.43 -20.98 6.65
N GLN A 334 11.18 -19.88 7.36
CA GLN A 334 12.26 -19.08 7.99
C GLN A 334 13.20 -19.89 8.89
N ASP A 335 12.67 -20.89 9.60
CA ASP A 335 13.45 -21.73 10.53
C ASP A 335 14.25 -22.84 9.83
N ILE A 336 13.97 -23.15 8.56
CA ILE A 336 14.58 -24.28 7.84
C ILE A 336 15.81 -23.81 7.03
N LEU A 337 16.04 -22.51 6.89
CA LEU A 337 16.95 -21.91 5.92
C LEU A 337 18.41 -21.80 6.37
N THR A 338 18.93 -22.73 7.16
CA THR A 338 20.35 -22.75 7.54
C THR A 338 21.26 -23.44 6.53
N GLU A 339 20.79 -24.28 5.63
CA GLU A 339 21.61 -24.99 4.65
C GLU A 339 20.84 -25.14 3.32
N ASP A 340 21.40 -24.65 2.21
CA ASP A 340 20.97 -24.87 0.81
C ASP A 340 19.55 -24.44 0.42
N PHE A 341 19.34 -23.13 0.22
CA PHE A 341 18.12 -22.67 -0.44
C PHE A 341 18.30 -22.51 -1.96
N SER A 342 18.06 -23.56 -2.68
CA SER A 342 17.46 -23.49 -4.02
C SER A 342 15.95 -23.66 -3.83
N MET A 343 15.22 -22.57 -3.67
CA MET A 343 13.75 -22.66 -3.69
C MET A 343 13.33 -23.28 -5.00
N GLY A 344 12.69 -24.43 -4.86
CA GLY A 344 12.25 -25.39 -5.83
C GLY A 344 11.95 -24.81 -7.19
N ALA A 345 12.97 -24.80 -7.98
CA ALA A 345 12.92 -24.43 -9.34
C ALA A 345 11.99 -25.35 -10.11
N ARG A 346 10.84 -24.86 -10.40
CA ARG A 346 10.21 -25.27 -11.64
C ARG A 346 10.43 -24.28 -12.78
N ASN A 347 11.26 -23.24 -12.60
CA ASN A 347 11.67 -22.32 -13.67
C ASN A 347 13.09 -21.80 -13.41
N ASN A 348 14.07 -22.51 -13.90
CA ASN A 348 15.48 -22.20 -14.13
C ASN A 348 16.03 -20.83 -13.68
N ILE A 349 16.59 -20.77 -12.47
CA ILE A 349 17.58 -19.79 -12.06
C ILE A 349 18.93 -20.49 -12.08
N VAL A 350 19.89 -19.94 -12.80
CA VAL A 350 21.25 -20.42 -12.78
C VAL A 350 22.00 -19.60 -11.74
N LEU A 351 22.25 -20.21 -10.58
CA LEU A 351 23.20 -19.71 -9.59
C LEU A 351 24.59 -20.13 -10.04
N HIS A 352 25.46 -19.18 -10.35
CA HIS A 352 26.88 -19.49 -10.48
C HIS A 352 27.52 -19.69 -9.10
N SER A 353 28.26 -20.78 -8.96
CA SER A 353 28.77 -21.41 -7.72
C SER A 353 29.88 -20.68 -6.97
N ASN A 354 30.03 -19.37 -7.11
CA ASN A 354 31.03 -18.58 -6.37
C ASN A 354 30.44 -17.71 -5.25
N ILE A 355 29.21 -17.96 -4.87
CA ILE A 355 28.67 -17.37 -3.64
C ILE A 355 29.31 -18.12 -2.48
N SER A 356 30.09 -17.44 -1.64
CA SER A 356 30.58 -18.03 -0.41
C SER A 356 29.40 -18.55 0.42
N LYS A 357 29.54 -19.68 1.11
CA LYS A 357 28.49 -20.30 1.94
C LYS A 357 27.88 -19.37 3.00
N GLU A 358 28.47 -18.19 3.19
CA GLU A 358 28.04 -17.15 4.12
C GLU A 358 26.95 -16.20 3.57
N LEU A 359 26.64 -16.27 2.28
CA LEU A 359 25.64 -15.41 1.61
C LEU A 359 24.56 -16.28 0.98
N ALA A 360 23.70 -16.89 1.78
CA ALA A 360 22.49 -17.53 1.29
C ALA A 360 21.51 -16.44 0.87
N ALA A 361 21.34 -16.22 -0.44
CA ALA A 361 20.32 -15.34 -1.00
C ALA A 361 19.10 -16.18 -1.38
N GLY A 362 17.91 -15.76 -0.97
CA GLY A 362 16.66 -16.34 -1.46
C GLY A 362 16.33 -15.78 -2.86
N PHE A 363 16.19 -16.65 -3.84
CA PHE A 363 15.86 -16.26 -5.21
C PHE A 363 14.48 -16.76 -5.60
N VAL A 364 13.73 -15.89 -6.22
CA VAL A 364 12.49 -16.25 -6.87
C VAL A 364 12.48 -15.61 -8.24
N GLY A 365 12.52 -16.42 -9.28
CA GLY A 365 12.86 -15.86 -10.55
C GLY A 365 12.09 -16.33 -11.77
N VAL A 366 12.17 -15.51 -12.78
CA VAL A 366 11.78 -15.72 -14.16
C VAL A 366 12.95 -16.41 -14.87
N LYS A 367 12.65 -17.32 -15.81
CA LYS A 367 13.65 -17.95 -16.71
C LYS A 367 14.62 -16.92 -17.29
N ASN A 368 15.90 -17.27 -17.33
CA ASN A 368 16.97 -16.60 -18.06
C ASN A 368 17.63 -15.40 -17.37
N TYR A 369 17.79 -15.41 -16.05
CA TYR A 369 18.67 -14.43 -15.39
C TYR A 369 19.85 -15.12 -14.71
N VAL A 370 21.01 -14.47 -14.79
CA VAL A 370 22.19 -14.78 -13.98
C VAL A 370 22.25 -13.77 -12.86
N VAL A 371 22.37 -14.24 -11.61
CA VAL A 371 22.39 -13.39 -10.44
C VAL A 371 23.64 -13.67 -9.62
N TYR A 372 24.38 -12.62 -9.27
CA TYR A 372 25.50 -12.66 -8.34
C TYR A 372 25.22 -11.74 -7.17
N VAL A 373 25.57 -12.19 -5.96
CA VAL A 373 25.59 -11.33 -4.77
C VAL A 373 26.97 -11.40 -4.15
N GLU A 374 27.60 -10.28 -3.91
CA GLU A 374 28.89 -10.17 -3.26
C GLU A 374 28.88 -9.16 -2.12
N ARG A 375 29.73 -9.38 -1.11
CA ARG A 375 29.97 -8.41 -0.04
C ARG A 375 31.21 -7.59 -0.36
N ARG A 376 31.09 -6.28 -0.32
CA ARG A 376 32.25 -5.37 -0.46
C ARG A 376 33.12 -5.35 0.79
N ALA A 377 34.31 -4.82 0.64
CA ALA A 377 35.24 -4.61 1.76
C ALA A 377 34.71 -3.66 2.84
N ASP A 378 33.83 -2.73 2.50
CA ASP A 378 33.13 -1.81 3.41
C ASP A 378 31.91 -2.43 4.11
N GLY A 379 31.62 -3.71 3.84
CA GLY A 379 30.48 -4.44 4.38
C GLY A 379 29.19 -4.31 3.56
N GLY A 380 29.14 -3.44 2.54
CA GLY A 380 28.00 -3.26 1.64
C GLY A 380 27.75 -4.51 0.78
N LEU A 381 26.50 -4.72 0.34
CA LEU A 381 26.10 -5.81 -0.53
C LEU A 381 25.83 -5.31 -1.94
N VAL A 382 26.35 -6.03 -2.93
CA VAL A 382 26.12 -5.78 -4.36
C VAL A 382 25.41 -6.97 -4.96
N ALA A 383 24.30 -6.71 -5.65
CA ALA A 383 23.62 -7.70 -6.46
C ALA A 383 23.77 -7.35 -7.95
N ILE A 384 24.19 -8.30 -8.74
CA ILE A 384 24.33 -8.18 -10.20
C ILE A 384 23.29 -9.11 -10.83
N VAL A 385 22.40 -8.55 -11.63
CA VAL A 385 21.34 -9.26 -12.33
C VAL A 385 21.50 -9.03 -13.83
N SER A 386 21.68 -10.08 -14.61
CA SER A 386 21.81 -9.99 -16.06
C SER A 386 21.05 -11.09 -16.78
N GLN A 387 20.50 -10.79 -17.95
CA GLN A 387 20.09 -11.85 -18.87
C GLN A 387 21.34 -12.45 -19.53
N PRO A 388 21.44 -13.79 -19.68
CA PRO A 388 22.50 -14.38 -20.49
C PRO A 388 22.43 -13.84 -21.91
N ILE A 389 23.56 -13.45 -22.47
CA ILE A 389 23.65 -13.13 -23.87
C ILE A 389 23.46 -14.43 -24.63
N ASP A 390 22.40 -14.52 -25.42
CA ASP A 390 22.17 -15.67 -26.28
C ASP A 390 23.23 -15.64 -27.42
N HIS A 391 24.26 -16.48 -27.31
CA HIS A 391 25.33 -16.59 -28.29
C HIS A 391 24.94 -17.51 -29.46
N THR A 392 23.65 -17.80 -29.66
CA THR A 392 23.16 -18.54 -30.83
C THR A 392 22.78 -17.55 -31.93
N VAL A 393 23.78 -17.03 -32.63
CA VAL A 393 23.70 -16.54 -33.99
C VAL A 393 24.78 -17.23 -34.82
#